data_8864fc75d913d7f402cb00227d4bb5b3
#
_entry.id   8864fc75d913d7f402cb00227d4bb5b3
#
_cell.length_a   1.000
_cell.length_b   1.000
_cell.length_c   1.000
_cell.angle_alpha   90.00
_cell.angle_beta   90.00
_cell.angle_gamma   90.00
#
_symmetry.space_group_name_H-M   'P 1'
#
loop_
_entity.id
_entity.type
_entity.pdbx_description
1 polymer ?
#
loop_
_entity_poly.entity_id
_entity_poly.type
_entity_poly.pdbx_seq_one_letter_code
_entity_poly.pdbx_strand_id
1 'polypeptide(L)'
;AQELTGMVLALRRKVNIKVRQPLASIMILIASEEEKEDIEAVSKWILNEVNVKAINYEDASADVWHRTIKPDFKKLGPRYGKIMKDVAQEISTLPQDKITELDQKGQLTLHVAGKEVLLMREDVTINVEDIPGRLVATDGRNTIALDVTVTPDLYVEGLARELVNRIQNLRKQIG
;
A
#
# COMPACT_ATOMS: atom_id res chain seq x y z
N ALA A 1 -2.24 14.99 2.33
CA ALA A 1 -2.07 14.66 3.76
C ALA A 1 -3.24 13.85 4.30
N GLN A 2 -4.49 14.34 4.23
CA GLN A 2 -5.66 13.69 4.83
C GLN A 2 -5.87 12.25 4.33
N GLU A 3 -5.75 12.00 3.03
CA GLU A 3 -5.89 10.67 2.44
C GLU A 3 -4.85 9.70 3.01
N LEU A 4 -3.57 10.07 2.97
CA LEU A 4 -2.48 9.25 3.52
C LEU A 4 -2.67 8.96 5.01
N THR A 5 -3.03 9.96 5.79
CA THR A 5 -3.35 9.80 7.23
C THR A 5 -4.50 8.82 7.43
N GLY A 6 -5.59 8.96 6.66
CA GLY A 6 -6.74 8.06 6.70
C GLY A 6 -6.38 6.61 6.39
N MET A 7 -5.54 6.38 5.38
CA MET A 7 -5.05 5.06 5.00
C MET A 7 -4.21 4.42 6.13
N VAL A 8 -3.27 5.16 6.72
CA VAL A 8 -2.45 4.65 7.84
C VAL A 8 -3.31 4.29 9.03
N LEU A 9 -4.28 5.14 9.40
CA LEU A 9 -5.20 4.87 10.50
C LEU A 9 -6.11 3.66 10.23
N ALA A 10 -6.49 3.43 8.97
CA ALA A 10 -7.23 2.24 8.58
C ALA A 10 -6.39 0.96 8.74
N LEU A 11 -5.12 0.99 8.33
CA LEU A 11 -4.19 -0.13 8.51
C LEU A 11 -3.97 -0.44 10.01
N ARG A 12 -3.79 0.58 10.85
CA ARG A 12 -3.68 0.40 12.30
C ARG A 12 -4.91 -0.29 12.89
N ARG A 13 -6.11 0.08 12.43
CA ARG A 13 -7.37 -0.56 12.86
C ARG A 13 -7.45 -2.02 12.44
N LYS A 14 -7.00 -2.35 11.22
CA LYS A 14 -6.98 -3.73 10.70
C LYS A 14 -6.24 -4.70 11.64
N VAL A 15 -5.20 -4.22 12.33
CA VAL A 15 -4.37 -5.03 13.26
C VAL A 15 -4.53 -4.63 14.74
N ASN A 16 -5.53 -3.83 15.08
CA ASN A 16 -5.81 -3.37 16.44
C ASN A 16 -4.64 -2.65 17.14
N ILE A 17 -3.76 -1.99 16.38
CA ILE A 17 -2.69 -1.17 16.95
C ILE A 17 -3.22 0.24 17.21
N LYS A 18 -3.31 0.61 18.49
CA LYS A 18 -3.74 1.95 18.90
C LYS A 18 -2.78 3.02 18.41
N VAL A 19 -3.30 4.21 18.10
CA VAL A 19 -2.45 5.35 17.63
C VAL A 19 -1.41 5.75 18.70
N ARG A 20 -1.66 5.54 19.99
CA ARG A 20 -0.67 5.79 21.05
C ARG A 20 0.55 4.88 21.00
N GLN A 21 0.44 3.70 20.39
CA GLN A 21 1.59 2.85 20.11
C GLN A 21 2.35 3.43 18.92
N PRO A 22 3.57 3.95 19.11
CA PRO A 22 4.36 4.42 17.99
C PRO A 22 4.80 3.24 17.11
N LEU A 23 4.93 3.51 15.81
CA LEU A 23 5.46 2.56 14.83
C LEU A 23 6.70 3.15 14.16
N ALA A 24 7.53 2.28 13.59
CA ALA A 24 8.82 2.67 13.03
C ALA A 24 8.67 3.55 11.79
N SER A 25 7.96 3.07 10.78
CA SER A 25 7.91 3.76 9.49
C SER A 25 6.65 3.47 8.70
N ILE A 26 6.35 4.38 7.79
CA ILE A 26 5.51 4.16 6.63
C ILE A 26 6.36 4.27 5.38
N MET A 27 6.05 3.46 4.37
CA MET A 27 6.60 3.59 3.03
C MET A 27 5.51 4.14 2.13
N ILE A 28 5.87 5.08 1.27
CA ILE A 28 4.94 5.69 0.31
C ILE A 28 5.50 5.46 -1.08
N LEU A 29 4.69 4.87 -1.94
CA LEU A 29 5.00 4.73 -3.36
C LEU A 29 4.81 6.10 -4.02
N ILE A 30 5.86 6.64 -4.60
CA ILE A 30 5.85 7.92 -5.31
C ILE A 30 5.90 7.70 -6.83
N ALA A 31 5.21 8.56 -7.56
CA ALA A 31 5.24 8.57 -9.03
C ALA A 31 6.23 9.58 -9.59
N SER A 32 6.59 10.61 -8.81
CA SER A 32 7.52 11.68 -9.23
C SER A 32 8.22 12.32 -8.04
N GLU A 33 9.32 13.02 -8.30
CA GLU A 33 10.04 13.79 -7.28
C GLU A 33 9.20 14.98 -6.78
N GLU A 34 8.36 15.59 -7.63
CA GLU A 34 7.43 16.66 -7.25
C GLU A 34 6.42 16.16 -6.19
N GLU A 35 5.86 14.97 -6.39
CA GLU A 35 4.95 14.35 -5.41
C GLU A 35 5.65 14.10 -4.07
N LYS A 36 6.91 13.69 -4.10
CA LYS A 36 7.71 13.51 -2.89
C LYS A 36 7.90 14.84 -2.15
N GLU A 37 8.27 15.92 -2.85
CA GLU A 37 8.43 17.25 -2.26
C GLU A 37 7.13 17.73 -1.60
N ASP A 38 5.99 17.54 -2.25
CA ASP A 38 4.67 17.87 -1.72
C ASP A 38 4.35 17.11 -0.42
N ILE A 39 4.68 15.82 -0.37
CA ILE A 39 4.48 15.00 0.82
C ILE A 39 5.46 15.39 1.92
N GLU A 40 6.71 15.67 1.58
CA GLU A 40 7.74 16.13 2.53
C GLU A 40 7.35 17.43 3.22
N ALA A 41 6.75 18.37 2.50
CA ALA A 41 6.28 19.65 3.06
C ALA A 41 5.26 19.46 4.20
N VAL A 42 4.49 18.37 4.16
CA VAL A 42 3.45 18.05 5.18
C VAL A 42 3.81 16.84 6.05
N SER A 43 5.00 16.27 5.86
CA SER A 43 5.43 15.01 6.50
C SER A 43 5.33 15.04 8.03
N LYS A 44 5.74 16.14 8.66
CA LYS A 44 5.69 16.30 10.12
C LYS A 44 4.26 16.18 10.67
N TRP A 45 3.28 16.70 9.95
CA TRP A 45 1.89 16.60 10.35
C TRP A 45 1.36 15.18 10.20
N ILE A 46 1.67 14.52 9.08
CA ILE A 46 1.31 13.12 8.87
C ILE A 46 1.91 12.26 9.99
N LEU A 47 3.23 12.35 10.24
CA LEU A 47 3.93 11.55 11.24
C LEU A 47 3.35 11.74 12.65
N ASN A 48 3.04 12.96 13.02
CA ASN A 48 2.45 13.27 14.32
C ASN A 48 1.03 12.72 14.47
N GLU A 49 0.19 12.89 13.44
CA GLU A 49 -1.19 12.43 13.46
C GLU A 49 -1.30 10.91 13.56
N VAL A 50 -0.47 10.19 12.81
CA VAL A 50 -0.49 8.73 12.79
C VAL A 50 0.48 8.10 13.80
N ASN A 51 1.29 8.89 14.52
CA ASN A 51 2.31 8.44 15.46
C ASN A 51 3.28 7.41 14.87
N VAL A 52 3.96 7.79 13.80
CA VAL A 52 5.00 7.03 13.13
C VAL A 52 6.29 7.85 13.11
N LYS A 53 7.45 7.19 13.20
CA LYS A 53 8.74 7.87 13.35
C LYS A 53 9.32 8.40 12.04
N ALA A 54 9.07 7.69 10.92
CA ALA A 54 9.67 8.03 9.63
C ALA A 54 8.74 7.76 8.45
N ILE A 55 8.96 8.51 7.37
CA ILE A 55 8.42 8.22 6.04
C ILE A 55 9.57 7.81 5.15
N ASN A 56 9.45 6.68 4.47
CA ASN A 56 10.34 6.23 3.43
C ASN A 56 9.62 6.36 2.08
N TYR A 57 10.32 6.87 1.09
CA TYR A 57 9.76 7.03 -0.25
C TYR A 57 10.37 5.97 -1.16
N GLU A 58 9.53 5.30 -1.93
CA GLU A 58 9.94 4.25 -2.85
C GLU A 58 9.27 4.47 -4.20
N ASP A 59 9.96 4.13 -5.26
CA ASP A 59 9.38 4.14 -6.60
C ASP A 59 8.71 2.80 -6.96
N ALA A 60 8.03 2.79 -8.09
CA ALA A 60 7.30 1.62 -8.55
C ALA A 60 8.20 0.43 -8.94
N SER A 61 9.50 0.63 -9.12
CA SER A 61 10.48 -0.41 -9.45
C SER A 61 11.04 -1.12 -8.23
N ALA A 62 10.81 -0.59 -7.02
CA ALA A 62 11.32 -1.18 -5.79
C ALA A 62 10.71 -2.58 -5.54
N ASP A 63 11.56 -3.56 -5.24
CA ASP A 63 11.18 -4.95 -4.95
C ASP A 63 10.35 -5.11 -3.66
N VAL A 64 10.15 -4.02 -2.94
CA VAL A 64 9.36 -3.99 -1.70
C VAL A 64 7.86 -4.09 -1.92
N TRP A 65 7.39 -4.02 -3.18
CA TRP A 65 5.97 -4.10 -3.52
C TRP A 65 5.67 -5.42 -4.22
N HIS A 66 5.03 -6.34 -3.51
CA HIS A 66 4.54 -7.56 -4.15
C HIS A 66 3.16 -7.29 -4.77
N ARG A 67 3.12 -7.24 -6.10
CA ARG A 67 1.90 -7.00 -6.85
C ARG A 67 1.32 -8.30 -7.35
N THR A 68 0.02 -8.44 -7.20
CA THR A 68 -0.77 -9.50 -7.84
C THR A 68 -1.70 -8.90 -8.87
N ILE A 69 -1.91 -9.61 -9.96
CA ILE A 69 -2.74 -9.18 -11.07
C ILE A 69 -3.86 -10.18 -11.32
N LYS A 70 -5.07 -9.67 -11.50
CA LYS A 70 -6.24 -10.48 -11.80
C LYS A 70 -6.93 -9.98 -13.07
N PRO A 71 -7.27 -10.86 -14.03
CA PRO A 71 -7.99 -10.48 -15.24
C PRO A 71 -9.44 -10.09 -14.94
N ASP A 72 -9.94 -9.07 -15.63
CA ASP A 72 -11.37 -8.75 -15.66
C ASP A 72 -12.04 -9.59 -16.76
N PHE A 73 -12.67 -10.69 -16.36
CA PHE A 73 -13.35 -11.61 -17.26
C PHE A 73 -14.51 -10.96 -18.04
N LYS A 74 -15.12 -9.90 -17.49
CA LYS A 74 -16.22 -9.20 -18.18
C LYS A 74 -15.71 -8.41 -19.38
N LYS A 75 -14.52 -7.85 -19.28
CA LYS A 75 -13.89 -7.08 -20.36
C LYS A 75 -13.14 -7.97 -21.36
N LEU A 76 -12.38 -8.93 -20.85
CA LEU A 76 -11.54 -9.80 -21.69
C LEU A 76 -12.32 -10.93 -22.35
N GLY A 77 -13.39 -11.45 -21.71
CA GLY A 77 -14.19 -12.56 -22.20
C GLY A 77 -14.74 -12.35 -23.63
N PRO A 78 -15.39 -11.22 -23.94
CA PRO A 78 -15.87 -10.93 -25.30
C PRO A 78 -14.77 -10.84 -26.35
N ARG A 79 -13.55 -10.42 -25.96
CA ARG A 79 -12.42 -10.23 -26.88
C ARG A 79 -11.67 -11.54 -27.16
N TYR A 80 -11.49 -12.39 -26.16
CA TYR A 80 -10.61 -13.55 -26.24
C TYR A 80 -11.31 -14.91 -26.04
N GLY A 81 -12.59 -14.92 -25.73
CA GLY A 81 -13.52 -16.07 -25.75
C GLY A 81 -12.88 -17.44 -25.53
N LYS A 82 -12.59 -18.16 -26.63
CA LYS A 82 -12.08 -19.54 -26.59
C LYS A 82 -10.71 -19.71 -25.93
N ILE A 83 -9.88 -18.65 -25.93
CA ILE A 83 -8.53 -18.68 -25.34
C ILE A 83 -8.49 -17.95 -23.99
N MET A 84 -9.65 -17.51 -23.45
CA MET A 84 -9.73 -16.73 -22.22
C MET A 84 -9.07 -17.43 -21.02
N LYS A 85 -9.15 -18.77 -20.96
CA LYS A 85 -8.52 -19.55 -19.88
C LYS A 85 -7.01 -19.42 -19.91
N ASP A 86 -6.43 -19.53 -21.10
CA ASP A 86 -4.98 -19.43 -21.29
C ASP A 86 -4.51 -17.99 -21.05
N VAL A 87 -5.29 -17.00 -21.50
CA VAL A 87 -5.05 -15.58 -21.24
C VAL A 87 -5.08 -15.29 -19.73
N ALA A 88 -6.07 -15.81 -19.02
CA ALA A 88 -6.19 -15.62 -17.58
C ALA A 88 -5.02 -16.26 -16.80
N GLN A 89 -4.57 -17.43 -17.24
CA GLN A 89 -3.42 -18.10 -16.66
C GLN A 89 -2.13 -17.28 -16.87
N GLU A 90 -1.90 -16.82 -18.10
CA GLU A 90 -0.73 -16.01 -18.44
C GLU A 90 -0.70 -14.70 -17.64
N ILE A 91 -1.84 -14.00 -17.57
CA ILE A 91 -1.96 -12.78 -16.74
C ILE A 91 -1.62 -13.07 -15.26
N SER A 92 -2.14 -14.16 -14.71
CA SER A 92 -1.93 -14.50 -13.28
C SER A 92 -0.48 -14.87 -12.95
N THR A 93 0.30 -15.26 -13.94
CA THR A 93 1.72 -15.65 -13.81
C THR A 93 2.70 -14.58 -14.28
N LEU A 94 2.20 -13.37 -14.60
CA LEU A 94 3.05 -12.27 -15.04
C LEU A 94 4.10 -11.91 -13.98
N PRO A 95 5.36 -11.77 -14.39
CA PRO A 95 6.43 -11.33 -13.48
C PRO A 95 6.24 -9.85 -13.08
N GLN A 96 6.82 -9.47 -11.93
CA GLN A 96 6.62 -8.16 -11.32
C GLN A 96 7.00 -6.98 -12.24
N ASP A 97 8.08 -7.12 -13.03
CA ASP A 97 8.51 -6.14 -14.01
C ASP A 97 7.46 -5.89 -15.10
N LYS A 98 6.77 -6.93 -15.56
CA LYS A 98 5.69 -6.83 -16.54
C LYS A 98 4.41 -6.22 -15.98
N ILE A 99 4.10 -6.52 -14.71
CA ILE A 99 2.98 -5.89 -14.01
C ILE A 99 3.26 -4.37 -13.85
N THR A 100 4.48 -4.02 -13.49
CA THR A 100 4.92 -2.62 -13.39
C THR A 100 4.89 -1.93 -14.75
N GLU A 101 5.36 -2.60 -15.81
CA GLU A 101 5.31 -2.08 -17.18
C GLU A 101 3.87 -1.77 -17.63
N LEU A 102 2.93 -2.70 -17.37
CA LEU A 102 1.51 -2.51 -17.67
C LEU A 102 0.92 -1.33 -16.89
N ASP A 103 1.28 -1.19 -15.60
CA ASP A 103 0.77 -0.12 -14.74
C ASP A 103 1.26 1.26 -15.20
N GLN A 104 2.52 1.36 -15.62
CA GLN A 104 3.14 2.62 -16.08
C GLN A 104 2.76 2.99 -17.52
N LYS A 105 2.81 2.02 -18.44
CA LYS A 105 2.56 2.26 -19.88
C LYS A 105 1.08 2.20 -20.26
N GLY A 106 0.23 1.67 -19.38
CA GLY A 106 -1.21 1.52 -19.63
C GLY A 106 -1.56 0.36 -20.55
N GLN A 107 -0.59 -0.31 -21.18
CA GLN A 107 -0.79 -1.43 -22.08
C GLN A 107 0.40 -2.39 -22.10
N LEU A 108 0.13 -3.67 -22.38
CA LEU A 108 1.12 -4.71 -22.52
C LEU A 108 0.68 -5.71 -23.59
N THR A 109 1.59 -6.12 -24.46
CA THR A 109 1.32 -7.18 -25.44
C THR A 109 1.84 -8.51 -24.91
N LEU A 110 0.96 -9.50 -24.85
CA LEU A 110 1.25 -10.89 -24.50
C LEU A 110 1.10 -11.80 -25.70
N HIS A 111 1.84 -12.91 -25.71
CA HIS A 111 1.71 -13.95 -26.74
C HIS A 111 1.12 -15.20 -26.08
N VAL A 112 -0.16 -15.43 -26.28
CA VAL A 112 -0.91 -16.53 -25.65
C VAL A 112 -1.48 -17.45 -26.74
N ALA A 113 -1.20 -18.74 -26.64
CA ALA A 113 -1.68 -19.75 -27.63
C ALA A 113 -1.39 -19.38 -29.09
N GLY A 114 -0.24 -18.76 -29.37
CA GLY A 114 0.16 -18.35 -30.73
C GLY A 114 -0.56 -17.11 -31.28
N LYS A 115 -1.26 -16.36 -30.40
CA LYS A 115 -1.94 -15.11 -30.75
C LYS A 115 -1.41 -13.95 -29.91
N GLU A 116 -1.38 -12.78 -30.53
CA GLU A 116 -1.12 -11.55 -29.80
C GLU A 116 -2.36 -11.13 -29.01
N VAL A 117 -2.17 -10.87 -27.73
CA VAL A 117 -3.18 -10.39 -26.79
C VAL A 117 -2.75 -9.02 -26.30
N LEU A 118 -3.45 -7.98 -26.70
CA LEU A 118 -3.25 -6.63 -26.19
C LEU A 118 -4.03 -6.48 -24.89
N LEU A 119 -3.29 -6.36 -23.80
CA LEU A 119 -3.82 -6.16 -22.47
C LEU A 119 -3.74 -4.67 -22.13
N MET A 120 -4.87 -4.06 -21.77
CA MET A 120 -4.94 -2.69 -21.29
C MET A 120 -4.94 -2.67 -19.76
N ARG A 121 -4.45 -1.59 -19.16
CA ARG A 121 -4.46 -1.42 -17.68
C ARG A 121 -5.85 -1.61 -17.06
N GLU A 122 -6.89 -1.19 -17.77
CA GLU A 122 -8.28 -1.31 -17.36
C GLU A 122 -8.87 -2.72 -17.49
N ASP A 123 -8.21 -3.63 -18.23
CA ASP A 123 -8.61 -5.03 -18.39
C ASP A 123 -8.25 -5.90 -17.19
N VAL A 124 -7.55 -5.35 -16.23
CA VAL A 124 -7.03 -6.07 -15.05
C VAL A 124 -7.21 -5.28 -13.77
N THR A 125 -7.22 -6.01 -12.66
CA THR A 125 -7.10 -5.43 -11.32
C THR A 125 -5.72 -5.77 -10.78
N ILE A 126 -4.92 -4.76 -10.48
CA ILE A 126 -3.61 -4.90 -9.84
C ILE A 126 -3.82 -4.61 -8.35
N ASN A 127 -3.43 -5.56 -7.50
CA ASN A 127 -3.44 -5.41 -6.06
C ASN A 127 -2.00 -5.48 -5.53
N VAL A 128 -1.74 -4.77 -4.46
CA VAL A 128 -0.49 -4.90 -3.71
C VAL A 128 -0.77 -5.74 -2.47
N GLU A 129 0.00 -6.79 -2.27
CA GLU A 129 -0.19 -7.70 -1.14
C GLU A 129 0.62 -7.26 0.08
N ASP A 130 0.12 -7.64 1.26
CA ASP A 130 0.84 -7.46 2.50
C ASP A 130 2.13 -8.32 2.46
N ILE A 131 3.25 -7.73 2.86
CA ILE A 131 4.53 -8.42 3.03
C ILE A 131 4.80 -8.67 4.52
N PRO A 132 5.60 -9.66 4.88
CA PRO A 132 5.87 -9.96 6.29
C PRO A 132 6.30 -8.71 7.08
N GLY A 133 5.55 -8.40 8.16
CA GLY A 133 5.79 -7.23 9.01
C GLY A 133 5.26 -5.90 8.46
N ARG A 134 4.65 -5.87 7.27
CA ARG A 134 4.11 -4.66 6.68
C ARG A 134 2.72 -4.88 6.12
N LEU A 135 1.83 -3.94 6.37
CA LEU A 135 0.50 -3.92 5.79
C LEU A 135 0.41 -2.87 4.69
N VAL A 136 -0.15 -3.27 3.57
CA VAL A 136 -0.28 -2.41 2.40
C VAL A 136 -1.72 -1.93 2.23
N ALA A 137 -1.87 -0.68 1.83
CA ALA A 137 -3.14 -0.11 1.39
C ALA A 137 -2.93 0.69 0.11
N THR A 138 -3.93 0.65 -0.77
CA THR A 138 -4.01 1.50 -1.96
C THR A 138 -5.43 2.04 -2.11
N ASP A 139 -5.55 3.28 -2.54
CA ASP A 139 -6.83 3.93 -2.88
C ASP A 139 -6.98 4.15 -4.40
N GLY A 140 -6.07 3.57 -5.19
CA GLY A 140 -6.01 3.71 -6.65
C GLY A 140 -5.12 4.87 -7.12
N ARG A 141 -4.80 5.82 -6.25
CA ARG A 141 -3.86 6.92 -6.49
C ARG A 141 -2.60 6.78 -5.64
N ASN A 142 -2.80 6.57 -4.35
CA ASN A 142 -1.70 6.41 -3.39
C ASN A 142 -1.55 4.93 -3.01
N THR A 143 -0.33 4.49 -2.83
CA THR A 143 -0.02 3.19 -2.23
C THR A 143 0.94 3.40 -1.07
N ILE A 144 0.58 2.86 0.08
CA ILE A 144 1.39 2.95 1.31
C ILE A 144 1.61 1.56 1.91
N ALA A 145 2.74 1.38 2.58
CA ALA A 145 2.99 0.23 3.44
C ALA A 145 3.33 0.71 4.86
N LEU A 146 2.61 0.18 5.84
CA LEU A 146 2.84 0.48 7.24
C LEU A 146 3.64 -0.65 7.88
N ASP A 147 4.81 -0.33 8.45
CA ASP A 147 5.55 -1.26 9.29
C ASP A 147 4.81 -1.45 10.62
N VAL A 148 4.30 -2.65 10.84
CA VAL A 148 3.52 -3.01 12.04
C VAL A 148 4.36 -3.74 13.08
N THR A 149 5.66 -3.84 12.86
CA THR A 149 6.61 -4.46 13.79
C THR A 149 6.80 -3.55 15.01
N VAL A 150 6.41 -4.02 16.17
CA VAL A 150 6.61 -3.30 17.42
C VAL A 150 7.89 -3.79 18.10
N THR A 151 8.95 -3.00 17.99
CA THR A 151 10.21 -3.28 18.69
C THR A 151 10.06 -3.06 20.20
N PRO A 152 10.95 -3.62 21.04
CA PRO A 152 10.93 -3.39 22.49
C PRO A 152 10.92 -1.90 22.86
N ASP A 153 11.71 -1.06 22.19
CA ASP A 153 11.78 0.38 22.46
C ASP A 153 10.46 1.09 22.12
N LEU A 154 9.85 0.76 20.97
CA LEU A 154 8.55 1.29 20.56
C LEU A 154 7.43 0.83 21.50
N TYR A 155 7.52 -0.39 22.01
CA TYR A 155 6.57 -0.91 22.99
C TYR A 155 6.65 -0.12 24.30
N VAL A 156 7.87 0.10 24.84
CA VAL A 156 8.08 0.87 26.07
C VAL A 156 7.59 2.31 25.90
N GLU A 157 7.86 2.95 24.78
CA GLU A 157 7.34 4.29 24.47
C GLU A 157 5.81 4.31 24.41
N GLY A 158 5.20 3.31 23.79
CA GLY A 158 3.74 3.16 23.73
C GLY A 158 3.11 2.98 25.09
N LEU A 159 3.74 2.17 25.96
CA LEU A 159 3.32 1.97 27.34
C LEU A 159 3.40 3.26 28.16
N ALA A 160 4.49 4.02 28.03
CA ALA A 160 4.64 5.31 28.70
C ALA A 160 3.54 6.31 28.29
N ARG A 161 3.22 6.40 27.00
CA ARG A 161 2.14 7.27 26.49
C ARG A 161 0.76 6.85 26.99
N GLU A 162 0.50 5.53 27.06
CA GLU A 162 -0.76 5.02 27.62
C GLU A 162 -0.87 5.34 29.13
N LEU A 163 0.22 5.21 29.89
CA LEU A 163 0.26 5.55 31.31
C LEU A 163 -0.04 7.04 31.53
N VAL A 164 0.64 7.92 30.80
CA VAL A 164 0.40 9.37 30.87
C VAL A 164 -1.06 9.70 30.56
N ASN A 165 -1.63 9.09 29.54
CA ASN A 165 -3.03 9.30 29.19
C ASN A 165 -3.98 8.84 30.31
N ARG A 166 -3.73 7.69 30.93
CA ARG A 166 -4.53 7.21 32.05
C ARG A 166 -4.45 8.13 33.25
N ILE A 167 -3.25 8.59 33.61
CA ILE A 167 -3.05 9.56 34.69
C ILE A 167 -3.81 10.85 34.40
N GLN A 168 -3.70 11.39 33.18
CA GLN A 168 -4.42 12.62 32.81
C GLN A 168 -5.95 12.44 32.88
N ASN A 169 -6.45 11.28 32.45
CA ASN A 169 -7.88 10.99 32.56
C ASN A 169 -8.35 10.89 34.03
N LEU A 170 -7.59 10.21 34.86
CA LEU A 170 -7.88 10.15 36.29
C LEU A 170 -7.90 11.57 36.96
N ARG A 171 -6.91 12.40 36.63
CA ARG A 171 -6.88 13.78 37.09
C ARG A 171 -8.12 14.59 36.71
N LYS A 172 -8.60 14.40 35.46
CA LYS A 172 -9.84 15.05 34.98
C LYS A 172 -11.11 14.54 35.66
N GLN A 173 -11.10 13.29 36.17
CA GLN A 173 -12.24 12.70 36.87
C GLN A 173 -12.28 13.10 38.35
N ILE A 174 -11.14 13.41 38.95
CA ILE A 174 -11.04 13.75 40.37
C ILE A 174 -11.18 15.27 40.61
N GLY A 175 -11.11 16.09 39.57
CA GLY A 175 -11.17 17.55 39.62
C GLY A 175 -9.79 18.13 39.42
#